data_289de3f6120ae9c9a85eaaf8b5320df6
#
_entry.id   289de3f6120ae9c9a85eaaf8b5320df6
#
_cell.length_a   1.000
_cell.length_b   1.000
_cell.length_c   1.000
_cell.angle_alpha   90.00
_cell.angle_beta   90.00
_cell.angle_gamma   90.00
#
_symmetry.space_group_name_H-M   'P 1'
#
loop_
_entity.id
_entity.type
_entity.pdbx_description
1 polymer ?
#
loop_
_entity_poly.entity_id
_entity_poly.type
_entity_poly.pdbx_seq_one_letter_code
_entity_poly.pdbx_strand_id
1 'polypeptide(L)'
;MSKPVFKPLLDNQESKDIPKQQEQVKPQPDDLFATDRREYLGHYHDFIGVYNKILPPEFCKMVIEGFDTYQRNNATWQEDTQFPQANAGRMDWAMDLAQMAQYTVGFASRDLNDVLIKCLDEYIFTYGHLNTCSFYTPVQKVQKTPAGGGYHVWHDENSSASDSTRKMVWMFYLNDNYGGGETEFLYYKKRIQPTAGTLLIWPAGLTHCHRGGLVTDGTKYVITGWFYIMPQT
;
A
#
# COMPACT_ATOMS: atom_id res chain seq x y z
N MET A 1 -7.76 14.38 -45.64
CA MET A 1 -7.68 13.54 -44.42
C MET A 1 -7.72 14.45 -43.21
N SER A 2 -8.89 14.57 -42.61
CA SER A 2 -9.12 15.44 -41.44
C SER A 2 -8.66 14.75 -40.16
N LYS A 3 -7.88 15.49 -39.35
CA LYS A 3 -7.41 15.03 -38.05
C LYS A 3 -8.61 14.90 -37.08
N PRO A 4 -8.69 13.87 -36.24
CA PRO A 4 -9.74 13.78 -35.23
C PRO A 4 -9.54 14.89 -34.19
N VAL A 5 -10.60 15.64 -33.95
CA VAL A 5 -10.67 16.64 -32.90
C VAL A 5 -11.15 15.94 -31.62
N PHE A 6 -10.27 15.78 -30.66
CA PHE A 6 -10.64 15.36 -29.32
C PHE A 6 -11.38 16.51 -28.62
N LYS A 7 -12.65 16.32 -28.32
CA LYS A 7 -13.37 17.20 -27.38
C LYS A 7 -13.09 16.75 -25.95
N PRO A 8 -12.82 17.67 -25.00
CA PRO A 8 -12.72 17.31 -23.59
C PRO A 8 -14.08 16.83 -23.07
N LEU A 9 -14.07 15.70 -22.36
CA LEU A 9 -15.26 15.06 -21.78
C LEU A 9 -15.67 15.63 -20.40
N LEU A 10 -15.37 16.89 -20.13
CA LEU A 10 -15.76 17.52 -18.87
C LEU A 10 -16.45 18.86 -19.15
N ASP A 11 -17.76 18.79 -19.43
CA ASP A 11 -18.64 19.91 -19.16
C ASP A 11 -19.03 19.86 -17.68
N ASN A 12 -18.67 20.92 -16.96
CA ASN A 12 -19.10 21.20 -15.60
C ASN A 12 -20.62 21.31 -15.55
N GLN A 13 -21.32 20.24 -15.21
CA GLN A 13 -22.66 20.35 -14.66
C GLN A 13 -22.55 20.35 -13.14
N GLU A 14 -22.90 21.48 -12.55
CA GLU A 14 -23.11 21.64 -11.12
C GLU A 14 -24.05 20.54 -10.60
N SER A 15 -23.54 19.68 -9.76
CA SER A 15 -24.34 18.70 -9.04
C SER A 15 -25.12 19.40 -7.95
N LYS A 16 -26.37 19.70 -8.24
CA LYS A 16 -27.40 19.97 -7.22
C LYS A 16 -27.91 18.64 -6.72
N ASP A 17 -28.02 18.53 -5.38
CA ASP A 17 -28.65 17.48 -4.60
C ASP A 17 -27.82 16.24 -4.27
N ILE A 18 -26.90 16.41 -3.31
CA ILE A 18 -26.48 15.32 -2.45
C ILE A 18 -27.43 15.28 -1.24
N PRO A 19 -28.14 14.18 -0.96
CA PRO A 19 -28.96 14.07 0.23
C PRO A 19 -28.08 14.11 1.47
N LYS A 20 -28.26 15.13 2.31
CA LYS A 20 -27.73 15.16 3.68
C LYS A 20 -28.55 14.20 4.51
N GLN A 21 -28.02 13.02 4.83
CA GLN A 21 -28.23 12.31 6.09
C GLN A 21 -27.51 10.95 6.01
N GLN A 22 -26.28 10.91 6.51
CA GLN A 22 -25.73 9.67 7.02
C GLN A 22 -25.73 9.78 8.53
N GLU A 23 -26.45 8.89 9.20
CA GLU A 23 -26.38 8.72 10.65
C GLU A 23 -24.94 8.50 11.07
N GLN A 24 -24.47 9.32 12.00
CA GLN A 24 -23.16 9.15 12.64
C GLN A 24 -23.21 7.86 13.45
N VAL A 25 -22.63 6.80 12.94
CA VAL A 25 -22.34 5.59 13.73
C VAL A 25 -21.31 5.98 14.77
N LYS A 26 -21.69 5.96 16.04
CA LYS A 26 -20.76 6.21 17.15
C LYS A 26 -19.73 5.07 17.18
N PRO A 27 -18.42 5.38 17.25
CA PRO A 27 -17.39 4.34 17.38
C PRO A 27 -17.62 3.48 18.61
N GLN A 28 -17.40 2.17 18.47
CA GLN A 28 -17.43 1.24 19.60
C GLN A 28 -16.13 1.41 20.41
N PRO A 29 -16.16 1.27 21.74
CA PRO A 29 -14.99 1.53 22.61
C PRO A 29 -13.78 0.65 22.32
N ASP A 30 -13.96 -0.50 21.68
CA ASP A 30 -12.92 -1.49 21.41
C ASP A 30 -12.45 -1.49 19.94
N ASP A 31 -12.89 -0.52 19.13
CA ASP A 31 -12.51 -0.44 17.72
C ASP A 31 -11.27 0.46 17.57
N LEU A 32 -10.12 -0.16 17.44
CA LEU A 32 -8.82 0.51 17.28
C LEU A 32 -8.79 1.45 16.06
N PHE A 33 -9.66 1.20 15.08
CA PHE A 33 -9.77 1.92 13.81
C PHE A 33 -11.11 2.64 13.64
N ALA A 34 -11.87 2.82 14.74
CA ALA A 34 -13.13 3.56 14.73
C ALA A 34 -12.88 5.05 14.54
N THR A 35 -12.64 5.43 13.31
CA THR A 35 -12.27 6.78 12.89
C THR A 35 -13.37 7.41 12.06
N ASP A 36 -13.48 8.74 12.13
CA ASP A 36 -14.32 9.51 11.21
C ASP A 36 -13.84 9.27 9.76
N ARG A 37 -14.79 9.10 8.81
CA ARG A 37 -14.50 8.95 7.37
C ARG A 37 -13.50 10.00 6.85
N ARG A 38 -13.48 11.19 7.43
CA ARG A 38 -12.54 12.28 7.08
C ARG A 38 -11.07 11.94 7.33
N GLU A 39 -10.77 10.95 8.17
CA GLU A 39 -9.40 10.52 8.45
C GLU A 39 -8.80 9.65 7.34
N TYR A 40 -9.66 9.09 6.46
CA TYR A 40 -9.26 8.29 5.32
C TYR A 40 -9.11 9.08 4.02
N LEU A 41 -9.13 10.42 4.07
CA LEU A 41 -8.94 11.24 2.89
C LEU A 41 -7.49 11.18 2.41
N GLY A 42 -7.31 10.74 1.17
CA GLY A 42 -6.02 10.69 0.50
C GLY A 42 -5.63 12.01 -0.16
N HIS A 43 -4.34 12.21 -0.34
CA HIS A 43 -3.78 13.18 -1.26
C HIS A 43 -3.37 12.46 -2.54
N TYR A 44 -3.87 12.94 -3.69
CA TYR A 44 -3.71 12.26 -4.97
C TYR A 44 -2.88 13.07 -5.93
N HIS A 45 -1.89 12.42 -6.54
CA HIS A 45 -1.09 13.00 -7.61
C HIS A 45 -0.57 11.89 -8.51
N ASP A 46 -0.78 12.00 -9.82
CA ASP A 46 -0.33 11.01 -10.80
C ASP A 46 -0.81 9.58 -10.47
N PHE A 47 -2.06 9.42 -10.06
CA PHE A 47 -2.64 8.16 -9.59
C PHE A 47 -1.96 7.55 -8.34
N ILE A 48 -1.11 8.29 -7.67
CA ILE A 48 -0.54 7.88 -6.38
C ILE A 48 -1.39 8.50 -5.27
N GLY A 49 -2.08 7.67 -4.51
CA GLY A 49 -2.82 8.06 -3.30
C GLY A 49 -1.92 7.94 -2.07
N VAL A 50 -1.88 8.99 -1.26
CA VAL A 50 -1.12 9.05 0.00
C VAL A 50 -2.09 9.33 1.14
N TYR A 51 -2.18 8.42 2.08
CA TYR A 51 -3.06 8.50 3.25
C TYR A 51 -2.21 8.54 4.51
N ASN A 52 -2.12 9.71 5.12
CA ASN A 52 -1.20 9.95 6.22
C ASN A 52 -1.77 9.47 7.56
N LYS A 53 -0.95 8.78 8.35
CA LYS A 53 -1.21 8.43 9.77
C LYS A 53 -2.55 7.71 10.01
N ILE A 54 -2.91 6.81 9.10
CA ILE A 54 -4.16 6.05 9.22
C ILE A 54 -4.02 4.78 10.06
N LEU A 55 -2.79 4.27 10.25
CA LEU A 55 -2.52 3.20 11.23
C LEU A 55 -2.14 3.80 12.58
N PRO A 56 -2.75 3.33 13.67
CA PRO A 56 -2.36 3.71 15.01
C PRO A 56 -0.92 3.31 15.33
N PRO A 57 -0.16 4.13 16.09
CA PRO A 57 1.21 3.80 16.47
C PRO A 57 1.34 2.46 17.20
N GLU A 58 0.36 2.11 18.02
CA GLU A 58 0.31 0.85 18.77
C GLU A 58 0.21 -0.35 17.84
N PHE A 59 -0.59 -0.25 16.77
CA PHE A 59 -0.68 -1.27 15.75
C PHE A 59 0.66 -1.45 15.02
N CYS A 60 1.27 -0.35 14.59
CA CYS A 60 2.58 -0.38 13.93
C CYS A 60 3.63 -1.05 14.83
N LYS A 61 3.69 -0.67 16.09
CA LYS A 61 4.60 -1.24 17.09
C LYS A 61 4.36 -2.74 17.27
N MET A 62 3.11 -3.16 17.42
CA MET A 62 2.73 -4.56 17.59
C MET A 62 3.21 -5.43 16.40
N VAL A 63 3.03 -4.95 15.17
CA VAL A 63 3.47 -5.66 13.97
C VAL A 63 5.01 -5.77 13.93
N ILE A 64 5.73 -4.69 14.23
CA ILE A 64 7.20 -4.67 14.27
C ILE A 64 7.73 -5.66 15.31
N GLU A 65 7.22 -5.61 16.53
CA GLU A 65 7.63 -6.51 17.63
C GLU A 65 7.31 -7.97 17.31
N GLY A 66 6.15 -8.21 16.70
CA GLY A 66 5.76 -9.52 16.21
C GLY A 66 6.75 -10.06 15.17
N PHE A 67 7.08 -9.26 14.15
CA PHE A 67 8.05 -9.62 13.12
C PHE A 67 9.43 -9.97 13.72
N ASP A 68 9.94 -9.12 14.60
CA ASP A 68 11.25 -9.33 15.23
C ASP A 68 11.28 -10.58 16.11
N THR A 69 10.17 -10.91 16.74
CA THR A 69 10.03 -12.16 17.51
C THR A 69 10.09 -13.37 16.61
N TYR A 70 9.41 -13.32 15.48
CA TYR A 70 9.46 -14.39 14.48
C TYR A 70 10.84 -14.53 13.86
N GLN A 71 11.48 -13.44 13.52
CA GLN A 71 12.82 -13.48 12.94
C GLN A 71 13.82 -14.16 13.87
N ARG A 72 13.74 -13.87 15.18
CA ARG A 72 14.58 -14.54 16.19
C ARG A 72 14.37 -16.06 16.23
N ASN A 73 13.18 -16.50 15.89
CA ASN A 73 12.83 -17.93 15.84
C ASN A 73 13.03 -18.57 14.45
N ASN A 74 13.73 -17.87 13.53
CA ASN A 74 13.96 -18.30 12.14
C ASN A 74 12.67 -18.60 11.35
N ALA A 75 11.56 -17.92 11.68
CA ALA A 75 10.27 -18.11 11.03
C ALA A 75 10.06 -17.16 9.84
N THR A 76 10.97 -16.23 9.57
CA THR A 76 10.93 -15.33 8.42
C THR A 76 11.85 -15.84 7.32
N TRP A 77 11.54 -15.46 6.06
CA TRP A 77 12.46 -15.71 4.94
C TRP A 77 13.09 -14.41 4.48
N GLN A 78 14.31 -14.50 3.97
CA GLN A 78 14.94 -13.40 3.27
C GLN A 78 14.33 -13.32 1.87
N GLU A 79 13.84 -12.15 1.49
CA GLU A 79 13.47 -11.88 0.11
C GLU A 79 14.75 -11.79 -0.69
N ASP A 80 15.10 -12.92 -1.26
CA ASP A 80 16.34 -13.07 -1.98
C ASP A 80 16.22 -12.53 -3.40
N THR A 81 17.31 -12.01 -3.83
CA THR A 81 17.64 -11.88 -5.23
C THR A 81 17.73 -13.27 -5.81
N GLN A 82 16.70 -13.74 -6.48
CA GLN A 82 16.72 -15.00 -7.24
C GLN A 82 17.80 -15.01 -8.34
N PHE A 83 18.51 -13.89 -8.47
CA PHE A 83 19.58 -13.71 -9.43
C PHE A 83 20.88 -13.39 -8.71
N PRO A 84 21.84 -14.33 -8.65
CA PRO A 84 23.15 -14.12 -8.01
C PRO A 84 23.92 -12.89 -8.51
N GLN A 85 23.59 -12.41 -9.70
CA GLN A 85 24.18 -11.23 -10.32
C GLN A 85 23.55 -9.91 -9.85
N ALA A 86 22.44 -9.98 -9.16
CA ALA A 86 21.69 -8.84 -8.63
C ALA A 86 21.86 -8.70 -7.12
N ASN A 87 22.99 -9.06 -6.56
CA ASN A 87 23.30 -8.98 -5.12
C ASN A 87 23.10 -7.58 -4.52
N ALA A 88 22.96 -6.56 -5.35
CA ALA A 88 22.60 -5.21 -4.97
C ALA A 88 21.11 -4.88 -5.26
N GLY A 89 20.33 -5.82 -5.81
CA GLY A 89 18.98 -5.54 -6.29
C GLY A 89 17.94 -5.47 -5.18
N ARG A 90 18.05 -6.37 -4.20
CA ARG A 90 17.09 -6.46 -3.09
C ARG A 90 17.74 -7.11 -1.86
N MET A 91 17.51 -6.52 -0.69
CA MET A 91 17.89 -7.09 0.59
C MET A 91 16.87 -6.70 1.65
N ASP A 92 15.98 -7.63 1.98
CA ASP A 92 14.99 -7.50 3.04
C ASP A 92 14.55 -8.90 3.52
N TRP A 93 13.88 -8.97 4.65
CA TRP A 93 13.19 -10.15 5.15
C TRP A 93 11.71 -9.94 5.05
N ALA A 94 10.97 -11.01 4.80
CA ALA A 94 9.53 -10.95 4.67
C ALA A 94 8.81 -12.07 5.42
N MET A 95 7.54 -11.82 5.72
CA MET A 95 6.63 -12.78 6.33
C MET A 95 5.19 -12.39 6.00
N ASP A 96 4.31 -13.37 5.86
CA ASP A 96 2.89 -13.12 5.72
C ASP A 96 2.30 -12.68 7.08
N LEU A 97 1.55 -11.57 7.08
CA LEU A 97 0.92 -11.03 8.28
C LEU A 97 -0.06 -12.05 8.92
N ALA A 98 -0.73 -12.86 8.10
CA ALA A 98 -1.64 -13.90 8.59
C ALA A 98 -0.91 -14.96 9.42
N GLN A 99 0.35 -15.25 9.13
CA GLN A 99 1.17 -16.17 9.93
C GLN A 99 1.53 -15.58 11.30
N MET A 100 1.66 -14.26 11.38
CA MET A 100 1.90 -13.56 12.64
C MET A 100 0.69 -13.60 13.56
N ALA A 101 -0.53 -13.72 13.02
CA ALA A 101 -1.78 -13.69 13.80
C ALA A 101 -1.86 -14.79 14.87
N GLN A 102 -1.10 -15.88 14.72
CA GLN A 102 -1.01 -16.94 15.73
C GLN A 102 -0.32 -16.50 17.03
N TYR A 103 0.42 -15.39 17.00
CA TYR A 103 1.24 -14.90 18.11
C TYR A 103 0.87 -13.47 18.55
N THR A 104 0.22 -12.72 17.69
CA THR A 104 -0.24 -11.36 17.96
C THR A 104 -1.76 -11.32 17.99
N VAL A 105 -2.39 -11.99 18.95
CA VAL A 105 -3.85 -11.87 19.21
C VAL A 105 -4.68 -11.50 17.97
N GLY A 106 -4.85 -12.37 17.04
CA GLY A 106 -5.82 -12.53 15.92
C GLY A 106 -6.48 -11.32 15.20
N PHE A 107 -6.22 -10.10 15.60
CA PHE A 107 -6.91 -8.90 15.10
C PHE A 107 -6.20 -8.24 13.92
N ALA A 108 -4.88 -8.27 13.87
CA ALA A 108 -4.09 -7.43 12.98
C ALA A 108 -4.48 -7.52 11.49
N SER A 109 -4.78 -8.70 10.97
CA SER A 109 -5.11 -8.85 9.54
C SER A 109 -6.50 -8.35 9.20
N ARG A 110 -7.49 -8.54 10.07
CA ARG A 110 -8.86 -8.07 9.85
C ARG A 110 -8.92 -6.55 9.90
N ASP A 111 -8.36 -5.96 10.96
CA ASP A 111 -8.39 -4.52 11.18
C ASP A 111 -7.66 -3.78 10.06
N LEU A 112 -6.53 -4.33 9.60
CA LEU A 112 -5.81 -3.80 8.45
C LEU A 112 -6.67 -3.84 7.17
N ASN A 113 -7.43 -4.93 6.94
CA ASN A 113 -8.31 -5.03 5.78
C ASN A 113 -9.42 -3.97 5.83
N ASP A 114 -10.01 -3.71 6.99
CA ASP A 114 -11.07 -2.71 7.14
C ASP A 114 -10.56 -1.31 6.81
N VAL A 115 -9.37 -0.95 7.29
CA VAL A 115 -8.70 0.31 6.93
C VAL A 115 -8.40 0.36 5.44
N LEU A 116 -7.84 -0.72 4.90
CA LEU A 116 -7.44 -0.78 3.50
C LEU A 116 -8.63 -0.65 2.54
N ILE A 117 -9.77 -1.28 2.88
CA ILE A 117 -11.02 -1.18 2.10
C ILE A 117 -11.53 0.28 2.10
N LYS A 118 -11.56 0.95 3.26
CA LYS A 118 -11.98 2.35 3.35
C LYS A 118 -11.12 3.27 2.49
N CYS A 119 -9.80 3.07 2.49
CA CYS A 119 -8.88 3.83 1.64
C CYS A 119 -9.04 3.48 0.14
N LEU A 120 -9.32 2.21 -0.17
CA LEU A 120 -9.61 1.78 -1.54
C LEU A 120 -10.90 2.43 -2.05
N ASP A 121 -11.96 2.50 -1.24
CA ASP A 121 -13.22 3.14 -1.61
C ASP A 121 -13.01 4.63 -1.94
N GLU A 122 -12.20 5.35 -1.16
CA GLU A 122 -11.82 6.74 -1.46
C GLU A 122 -10.97 6.84 -2.75
N TYR A 123 -10.08 5.88 -2.98
CA TYR A 123 -9.29 5.81 -4.21
C TYR A 123 -10.19 5.60 -5.43
N ILE A 124 -11.13 4.65 -5.34
CA ILE A 124 -12.11 4.35 -6.39
C ILE A 124 -13.05 5.56 -6.61
N PHE A 125 -13.48 6.22 -5.56
CA PHE A 125 -14.29 7.44 -5.67
C PHE A 125 -13.56 8.54 -6.45
N THR A 126 -12.27 8.73 -6.16
CA THR A 126 -11.43 9.71 -6.86
C THR A 126 -11.20 9.34 -8.32
N TYR A 127 -11.01 8.05 -8.61
CA TYR A 127 -10.78 7.52 -9.95
C TYR A 127 -11.98 6.68 -10.42
N GLY A 128 -13.13 7.33 -10.61
CA GLY A 128 -14.45 6.72 -10.78
C GLY A 128 -14.57 5.61 -11.83
N HIS A 129 -13.65 5.54 -12.81
CA HIS A 129 -13.64 4.43 -13.77
C HIS A 129 -13.39 3.07 -13.08
N LEU A 130 -12.71 3.04 -11.95
CA LEU A 130 -12.45 1.83 -11.18
C LEU A 130 -13.71 1.20 -10.57
N ASN A 131 -14.84 1.93 -10.50
CA ASN A 131 -16.12 1.38 -10.08
C ASN A 131 -16.64 0.23 -10.97
N THR A 132 -16.07 0.06 -12.15
CA THR A 132 -16.41 -1.06 -13.04
C THR A 132 -15.71 -2.36 -12.67
N CYS A 133 -14.81 -2.32 -11.68
CA CYS A 133 -13.99 -3.45 -11.26
C CYS A 133 -14.32 -3.87 -9.82
N SER A 134 -14.22 -5.16 -9.56
CA SER A 134 -14.19 -5.70 -8.20
C SER A 134 -12.76 -6.12 -7.85
N PHE A 135 -12.32 -5.81 -6.63
CA PHE A 135 -10.95 -6.05 -6.20
C PHE A 135 -10.90 -6.97 -4.98
N TYR A 136 -9.79 -7.70 -4.84
CA TYR A 136 -9.45 -8.45 -3.64
C TYR A 136 -7.96 -8.38 -3.37
N THR A 137 -7.55 -8.62 -2.12
CA THR A 137 -6.15 -8.62 -1.70
C THR A 137 -5.87 -9.88 -0.89
N PRO A 138 -5.20 -10.90 -1.49
CA PRO A 138 -5.02 -12.19 -0.84
C PRO A 138 -3.80 -12.28 0.07
N VAL A 139 -2.84 -11.39 -0.09
CA VAL A 139 -1.54 -11.43 0.61
C VAL A 139 -1.25 -10.08 1.25
N GLN A 140 -0.80 -10.14 2.51
CA GLN A 140 -0.32 -9.00 3.30
C GLN A 140 1.09 -9.33 3.78
N LYS A 141 2.09 -8.87 3.05
CA LYS A 141 3.49 -9.19 3.31
C LYS A 141 4.10 -8.11 4.22
N VAL A 142 4.50 -8.49 5.41
CA VAL A 142 5.34 -7.64 6.28
C VAL A 142 6.78 -7.78 5.84
N GLN A 143 7.47 -6.67 5.66
CA GLN A 143 8.87 -6.63 5.23
C GLN A 143 9.71 -5.81 6.20
N LYS A 144 10.93 -6.29 6.45
CA LYS A 144 11.97 -5.63 7.24
C LYS A 144 13.19 -5.40 6.39
N THR A 145 13.59 -4.16 6.23
CA THR A 145 14.76 -3.74 5.44
C THR A 145 15.76 -3.09 6.37
N PRO A 146 16.94 -3.69 6.61
CA PRO A 146 17.99 -3.13 7.44
C PRO A 146 18.76 -2.03 6.72
N ALA A 147 19.63 -1.33 7.43
CA ALA A 147 20.62 -0.44 6.83
C ALA A 147 21.47 -1.20 5.79
N GLY A 148 21.70 -0.57 4.65
CA GLY A 148 22.34 -1.17 3.46
C GLY A 148 21.36 -1.93 2.57
N GLY A 149 20.13 -2.18 3.03
CA GLY A 149 19.09 -2.88 2.28
C GLY A 149 18.19 -1.97 1.45
N GLY A 150 17.31 -2.60 0.71
CA GLY A 150 16.31 -1.96 -0.16
C GLY A 150 15.86 -2.89 -1.27
N TYR A 151 14.95 -2.43 -2.10
CA TYR A 151 14.64 -3.05 -3.38
C TYR A 151 15.00 -2.07 -4.49
N HIS A 152 16.25 -2.15 -4.94
CA HIS A 152 16.90 -1.12 -5.74
C HIS A 152 16.61 -1.22 -7.25
N VAL A 153 16.09 -2.36 -7.71
CA VAL A 153 15.77 -2.58 -9.12
C VAL A 153 14.48 -1.83 -9.46
N TRP A 154 14.50 -1.08 -10.54
CA TRP A 154 13.29 -0.51 -11.12
C TRP A 154 12.39 -1.62 -11.65
N HIS A 155 11.16 -1.67 -11.15
CA HIS A 155 10.19 -2.71 -11.51
C HIS A 155 8.77 -2.16 -11.54
N ASP A 156 7.91 -2.89 -12.17
CA ASP A 156 6.46 -2.82 -12.01
C ASP A 156 5.95 -4.15 -11.46
N GLU A 157 4.68 -4.20 -11.10
CA GLU A 157 4.14 -5.34 -10.36
C GLU A 157 3.25 -6.26 -11.21
N ASN A 158 3.14 -6.01 -12.51
CA ASN A 158 2.27 -6.81 -13.38
C ASN A 158 2.88 -7.19 -14.74
N SER A 159 4.20 -7.20 -14.86
CA SER A 159 4.91 -7.53 -16.10
C SER A 159 4.94 -9.01 -16.47
N SER A 160 4.52 -9.92 -15.58
CA SER A 160 4.42 -11.35 -15.88
C SER A 160 2.98 -11.77 -16.12
N ALA A 161 2.78 -12.89 -16.84
CA ALA A 161 1.44 -13.44 -17.06
C ALA A 161 0.75 -13.82 -15.74
N SER A 162 1.50 -14.32 -14.75
CA SER A 162 0.99 -14.67 -13.41
C SER A 162 0.54 -13.46 -12.62
N ASP A 163 1.15 -12.30 -12.85
CA ASP A 163 0.91 -11.07 -12.09
C ASP A 163 0.00 -10.09 -12.82
N SER A 164 -0.43 -10.41 -14.05
CA SER A 164 -1.20 -9.54 -14.93
C SER A 164 -2.55 -9.07 -14.34
N THR A 165 -3.07 -9.79 -13.35
CA THR A 165 -4.31 -9.43 -12.63
C THR A 165 -4.10 -8.45 -11.49
N ARG A 166 -2.84 -8.13 -11.12
CA ARG A 166 -2.53 -7.05 -10.17
C ARG A 166 -2.85 -5.72 -10.82
N LYS A 167 -3.74 -4.94 -10.23
CA LYS A 167 -4.15 -3.63 -10.76
C LYS A 167 -3.55 -2.48 -10.00
N MET A 168 -3.44 -2.62 -8.70
CA MET A 168 -2.84 -1.61 -7.83
C MET A 168 -1.94 -2.28 -6.80
N VAL A 169 -0.96 -1.54 -6.35
CA VAL A 169 -0.10 -1.85 -5.20
C VAL A 169 -0.58 -1.01 -4.04
N TRP A 170 -0.49 -1.57 -2.85
CA TRP A 170 -0.65 -0.82 -1.62
C TRP A 170 0.51 -1.11 -0.66
N MET A 171 0.91 -0.10 0.12
CA MET A 171 2.02 -0.22 1.07
C MET A 171 1.80 0.68 2.28
N PHE A 172 1.76 0.07 3.47
CA PHE A 172 1.81 0.78 4.74
C PHE A 172 3.23 0.89 5.26
N TYR A 173 3.61 2.05 5.75
CA TYR A 173 4.87 2.27 6.45
C TYR A 173 4.62 2.18 7.95
N LEU A 174 5.34 1.29 8.64
CA LEU A 174 5.12 1.04 10.05
C LEU A 174 5.99 1.92 10.96
N ASN A 175 7.07 2.47 10.42
CA ASN A 175 7.97 3.38 11.14
C ASN A 175 8.59 4.40 10.21
N ASP A 176 9.24 5.42 10.80
CA ASP A 176 9.93 6.50 10.10
C ASP A 176 11.27 6.88 10.77
N ASN A 177 11.73 6.09 11.74
CA ASN A 177 12.99 6.28 12.45
C ASN A 177 14.17 5.61 11.75
N TYR A 178 14.30 5.83 10.43
CA TYR A 178 15.40 5.35 9.60
C TYR A 178 15.76 6.40 8.54
N GLY A 179 16.98 6.34 7.99
CA GLY A 179 17.41 7.20 6.90
C GLY A 179 17.22 6.54 5.53
N GLY A 180 16.94 7.34 4.51
CA GLY A 180 16.69 6.84 3.16
C GLY A 180 15.40 6.04 3.03
N GLY A 181 15.40 4.99 2.21
CA GLY A 181 14.29 4.04 2.10
C GLY A 181 13.01 4.59 1.46
N GLU A 182 13.09 5.71 0.74
CA GLU A 182 11.97 6.31 0.01
C GLU A 182 11.41 5.34 -1.02
N THR A 183 10.11 5.47 -1.32
CA THR A 183 9.53 4.89 -2.53
C THR A 183 9.71 5.86 -3.68
N GLU A 184 10.46 5.44 -4.69
CA GLU A 184 10.80 6.25 -5.86
C GLU A 184 10.00 5.80 -7.08
N PHE A 185 9.43 6.77 -7.82
CA PHE A 185 8.69 6.55 -9.07
C PHE A 185 9.48 7.12 -10.24
N LEU A 186 9.91 6.24 -11.16
CA LEU A 186 10.86 6.55 -12.22
C LEU A 186 10.37 7.67 -13.15
N TYR A 187 9.21 7.48 -13.75
CA TYR A 187 8.72 8.39 -14.81
C TYR A 187 8.19 9.70 -14.26
N TYR A 188 7.72 9.69 -13.01
CA TYR A 188 7.23 10.90 -12.32
C TYR A 188 8.34 11.67 -11.61
N LYS A 189 9.57 11.12 -11.54
CA LYS A 189 10.72 11.71 -10.80
C LYS A 189 10.33 12.07 -9.36
N LYS A 190 9.50 11.24 -8.76
CA LYS A 190 8.95 11.46 -7.44
C LYS A 190 9.59 10.51 -6.44
N ARG A 191 9.91 11.06 -5.27
CA ARG A 191 10.32 10.34 -4.08
C ARG A 191 9.32 10.62 -2.98
N ILE A 192 8.80 9.57 -2.35
CA ILE A 192 7.91 9.71 -1.22
C ILE A 192 8.67 9.27 0.02
N GLN A 193 8.93 10.23 0.91
CA GLN A 193 9.46 9.97 2.24
C GLN A 193 8.30 9.54 3.12
N PRO A 194 8.29 8.30 3.55
CA PRO A 194 7.19 7.79 4.36
C PRO A 194 7.25 8.31 5.79
N THR A 195 6.07 8.48 6.38
CA THR A 195 5.92 8.63 7.84
C THR A 195 5.19 7.41 8.40
N ALA A 196 5.42 7.10 9.67
CA ALA A 196 4.76 5.98 10.34
C ALA A 196 3.23 6.07 10.23
N GLY A 197 2.58 4.95 9.96
CA GLY A 197 1.14 4.85 9.78
C GLY A 197 0.61 5.30 8.41
N THR A 198 1.47 5.70 7.47
CA THR A 198 1.06 6.14 6.12
C THR A 198 0.80 4.95 5.20
N LEU A 199 -0.27 5.02 4.40
CA LEU A 199 -0.55 4.13 3.27
C LEU A 199 -0.26 4.84 1.96
N LEU A 200 0.36 4.14 1.02
CA LEU A 200 0.38 4.48 -0.40
C LEU A 200 -0.47 3.49 -1.18
N ILE A 201 -1.20 3.98 -2.19
CA ILE A 201 -1.88 3.17 -3.23
C ILE A 201 -1.47 3.74 -4.59
N TRP A 202 -1.05 2.86 -5.53
CA TRP A 202 -0.67 3.27 -6.88
C TRP A 202 -0.93 2.15 -7.91
N PRO A 203 -1.07 2.46 -9.21
CA PRO A 203 -1.22 1.45 -10.27
C PRO A 203 -0.03 0.48 -10.35
N ALA A 204 -0.31 -0.79 -10.55
CA ALA A 204 0.70 -1.86 -10.59
C ALA A 204 1.51 -1.89 -11.90
N GLY A 205 1.06 -1.20 -12.96
CA GLY A 205 1.60 -1.34 -14.30
C GLY A 205 2.79 -0.45 -14.62
N LEU A 206 3.28 -0.62 -15.83
CA LEU A 206 4.50 -0.03 -16.39
C LEU A 206 4.61 1.51 -16.22
N THR A 207 3.50 2.23 -16.18
CA THR A 207 3.50 3.68 -15.97
C THR A 207 3.99 4.09 -14.57
N HIS A 208 3.88 3.18 -13.60
CA HIS A 208 4.29 3.39 -12.21
C HIS A 208 5.49 2.51 -11.84
N CYS A 209 6.44 2.38 -12.79
CA CYS A 209 7.72 1.76 -12.50
C CYS A 209 8.36 2.46 -11.29
N HIS A 210 8.70 1.66 -10.26
CA HIS A 210 9.14 2.17 -8.97
C HIS A 210 10.24 1.30 -8.37
N ARG A 211 10.82 1.79 -7.26
CA ARG A 211 11.77 1.03 -6.46
C ARG A 211 11.77 1.51 -5.01
N GLY A 212 12.26 0.67 -4.10
CA GLY A 212 12.64 1.08 -2.76
C GLY A 212 14.06 1.63 -2.74
N GLY A 213 14.23 2.85 -2.25
CA GLY A 213 15.54 3.47 -2.05
C GLY A 213 16.39 2.72 -1.01
N LEU A 214 17.69 3.01 -0.99
CA LEU A 214 18.62 2.50 0.00
C LEU A 214 18.23 2.99 1.39
N VAL A 215 18.09 2.08 2.35
CA VAL A 215 18.04 2.41 3.77
C VAL A 215 19.46 2.71 4.24
N THR A 216 19.73 3.96 4.61
CA THR A 216 21.08 4.41 4.96
C THR A 216 21.45 4.15 6.41
N ASP A 217 20.46 4.23 7.30
CA ASP A 217 20.60 3.88 8.71
C ASP A 217 19.27 3.38 9.29
N GLY A 218 19.30 2.76 10.46
CA GLY A 218 18.11 2.19 11.10
C GLY A 218 17.55 0.97 10.38
N THR A 219 16.25 0.77 10.54
CA THR A 219 15.53 -0.36 9.93
C THR A 219 14.14 0.08 9.51
N LYS A 220 13.80 -0.14 8.26
CA LYS A 220 12.49 0.14 7.69
C LYS A 220 11.58 -1.07 7.81
N TYR A 221 10.33 -0.85 8.24
CA TYR A 221 9.27 -1.86 8.24
C TYR A 221 8.08 -1.38 7.45
N VAL A 222 7.55 -2.26 6.59
CA VAL A 222 6.34 -2.01 5.79
C VAL A 222 5.43 -3.23 5.79
N ILE A 223 4.13 -3.00 5.51
CA ILE A 223 3.22 -4.05 5.07
C ILE A 223 2.84 -3.73 3.64
N THR A 224 2.97 -4.67 2.73
CA THR A 224 2.64 -4.46 1.31
C THR A 224 1.81 -5.59 0.74
N GLY A 225 1.09 -5.29 -0.32
CA GLY A 225 0.31 -6.24 -1.09
C GLY A 225 -0.26 -5.61 -2.35
N TRP A 226 -1.16 -6.34 -2.98
CA TRP A 226 -1.72 -5.96 -4.26
C TRP A 226 -3.23 -6.08 -4.26
N PHE A 227 -3.91 -5.18 -4.95
CA PHE A 227 -5.29 -5.37 -5.35
C PHE A 227 -5.33 -6.09 -6.69
N TYR A 228 -5.93 -7.26 -6.68
CA TYR A 228 -6.17 -8.07 -7.85
C TYR A 228 -7.58 -7.81 -8.37
N ILE A 229 -7.74 -7.83 -9.69
CA ILE A 229 -9.08 -7.81 -10.29
C ILE A 229 -9.74 -9.18 -10.12
N MET A 230 -10.99 -9.17 -9.67
CA MET A 230 -11.77 -10.42 -9.61
C MET A 230 -12.18 -10.84 -11.02
N PRO A 231 -12.13 -12.13 -11.35
CA PRO A 231 -12.73 -12.64 -12.58
C PRO A 231 -14.21 -12.23 -12.65
N GLN A 232 -14.65 -11.72 -13.80
CA GLN A 232 -16.07 -11.53 -14.05
C GLN A 232 -16.68 -12.93 -14.29
N THR A 233 -17.66 -13.29 -13.48
CA THR A 233 -18.47 -14.53 -13.67
C THR A 233 -19.48 -14.35 -14.77
#